data_c1f9ee336aa2fd824842dc4de048e0bb
#
_entry.id   c1f9ee336aa2fd824842dc4de048e0bb
#
_cell.length_a   1.000
_cell.length_b   1.000
_cell.length_c   1.000
_cell.angle_alpha   90.00
_cell.angle_beta   90.00
_cell.angle_gamma   90.00
#
_symmetry.space_group_name_H-M   'P 1'
#
loop_
_entity.id
_entity.type
_entity.pdbx_description
1 polymer ?
#
loop_
_entity_poly.entity_id
_entity_poly.type
_entity_poly.pdbx_seq_one_letter_code
_entity_poly.pdbx_strand_id
1 'polypeptide(L)' 'LKKTLQLKGLSCENCAGHVKESLQNICGVKSVDVNLEKQQSRVKLDHDVEEIKFKEAIEKVGYEFLYVI' A
#
# COMPACT_ATOMS: atom_id res chain seq x y z
N LEU A 1 1.82 5.81 13.82
CA LEU A 1 1.64 6.55 12.56
C LEU A 1 0.76 5.77 11.60
N LYS A 2 -0.08 6.47 10.89
CA LYS A 2 -0.97 5.89 9.88
C LYS A 2 -0.91 6.69 8.61
N LYS A 3 -0.94 6.00 7.47
CA LYS A 3 -1.01 6.67 6.16
C LYS A 3 -2.01 5.93 5.28
N THR A 4 -2.71 6.66 4.44
CA THR A 4 -3.62 6.08 3.45
C THR A 4 -3.06 6.35 2.07
N LEU A 5 -2.88 5.29 1.29
CA LEU A 5 -2.30 5.37 -0.04
C LEU A 5 -3.41 5.24 -1.07
N GLN A 6 -3.48 6.18 -2.00
CA GLN A 6 -4.42 6.09 -3.11
C GLN A 6 -3.77 5.35 -4.26
N LEU A 7 -4.39 4.28 -4.70
CA LEU A 7 -3.85 3.37 -5.71
C LEU A 7 -4.76 3.31 -6.93
N LYS A 8 -4.29 2.63 -7.97
CA LYS A 8 -5.06 2.40 -9.19
C LYS A 8 -4.72 1.03 -9.76
N GLY A 9 -5.72 0.38 -10.33
CA GLY A 9 -5.52 -0.91 -10.99
C GLY A 9 -5.87 -2.11 -10.14
N LEU A 10 -6.35 -1.92 -8.92
CA LEU A 10 -6.80 -3.02 -8.08
C LEU A 10 -8.15 -3.53 -8.61
N SER A 11 -8.21 -4.79 -8.99
CA SER A 11 -9.41 -5.34 -9.61
C SER A 11 -10.01 -6.54 -8.86
N CYS A 12 -9.26 -7.15 -7.94
CA CYS A 12 -9.74 -8.32 -7.20
C CYS A 12 -9.04 -8.47 -5.86
N GLU A 13 -9.56 -9.37 -5.02
CA GLU A 13 -8.97 -9.62 -3.70
C GLU A 13 -7.56 -10.18 -3.77
N ASN A 14 -7.26 -10.96 -4.80
CA ASN A 14 -5.89 -11.47 -4.99
C ASN A 14 -4.92 -10.33 -5.22
N CYS A 15 -5.34 -9.33 -5.99
CA CYS A 15 -4.53 -8.12 -6.21
C CYS A 15 -4.31 -7.39 -4.90
N ALA A 16 -5.37 -7.22 -4.12
CA ALA A 16 -5.28 -6.59 -2.81
C ALA A 16 -4.31 -7.34 -1.89
N GLY A 17 -4.36 -8.66 -1.92
CA GLY A 17 -3.45 -9.51 -1.15
C GLY A 17 -1.99 -9.31 -1.52
N HIS A 18 -1.71 -9.18 -2.81
CA HIS A 18 -0.34 -8.93 -3.28
C HIS A 18 0.17 -7.56 -2.81
N VAL A 19 -0.67 -6.54 -2.90
CA VAL A 19 -0.34 -5.20 -2.42
C VAL A 19 -0.08 -5.22 -0.91
N LYS A 20 -0.96 -5.87 -0.16
CA LYS A 20 -0.82 -5.99 1.27
C LYS A 20 0.50 -6.64 1.66
N GLU A 21 0.82 -7.77 1.04
CA GLU A 21 2.05 -8.48 1.30
C GLU A 21 3.29 -7.63 0.96
N SER A 22 3.27 -6.97 -0.19
CA SER A 22 4.37 -6.13 -0.60
C SER A 22 4.61 -4.98 0.37
N LEU A 23 3.54 -4.34 0.84
CA LEU A 23 3.65 -3.24 1.79
C LEU A 23 4.11 -3.73 3.16
N GLN A 24 3.66 -4.91 3.59
CA GLN A 24 4.09 -5.47 4.88
C GLN A 24 5.57 -5.79 4.93
N ASN A 25 6.20 -6.00 3.79
CA ASN A 25 7.63 -6.27 3.71
C ASN A 25 8.50 -5.01 3.90
N ILE A 26 7.88 -3.84 3.91
CA ILE A 26 8.60 -2.59 4.14
C ILE A 26 8.95 -2.48 5.62
N CYS A 27 10.22 -2.18 5.90
CA CYS A 27 10.67 -1.96 7.27
C CYS A 27 9.94 -0.76 7.86
N GLY A 28 9.33 -0.95 9.03
CA GLY A 28 8.56 0.10 9.69
C GLY A 28 7.06 -0.04 9.53
N VAL A 29 6.58 -0.90 8.64
CA VAL A 29 5.15 -1.14 8.46
C VAL A 29 4.68 -2.20 9.45
N LYS A 30 3.71 -1.85 10.29
CA LYS A 30 3.11 -2.76 11.27
C LYS A 30 1.99 -3.59 10.69
N SER A 31 1.07 -2.93 10.01
CA SER A 31 -0.07 -3.61 9.42
C SER A 31 -0.56 -2.86 8.19
N VAL A 32 -1.28 -3.58 7.35
CA VAL A 32 -1.80 -3.04 6.10
C VAL A 32 -3.25 -3.51 5.91
N ASP A 33 -4.12 -2.57 5.55
CA ASP A 33 -5.49 -2.86 5.13
C ASP A 33 -5.69 -2.32 3.73
N VAL A 34 -6.34 -3.09 2.87
CA VAL A 34 -6.61 -2.67 1.49
C VAL A 34 -8.12 -2.60 1.26
N ASN A 35 -8.56 -1.49 0.67
CA ASN A 35 -9.96 -1.28 0.30
C ASN A 35 -10.09 -1.26 -1.21
N LEU A 36 -10.69 -2.31 -1.77
CA LEU A 36 -10.86 -2.44 -3.22
C LEU A 36 -11.82 -1.41 -3.80
N GLU A 37 -12.90 -1.11 -3.11
CA GLU A 37 -13.89 -0.15 -3.60
C GLU A 37 -13.29 1.23 -3.82
N LYS A 38 -12.47 1.67 -2.88
CA LYS A 38 -11.85 2.99 -2.92
C LYS A 38 -10.48 2.97 -3.57
N GLN A 39 -9.96 1.80 -3.90
CA GLN A 39 -8.60 1.64 -4.43
C GLN A 39 -7.58 2.26 -3.49
N GLN A 40 -7.74 2.00 -2.20
CA GLN A 40 -6.89 2.58 -1.16
C GLN A 40 -6.23 1.50 -0.32
N SER A 41 -5.04 1.80 0.18
CA SER A 41 -4.36 0.95 1.14
C SER A 41 -4.04 1.78 2.37
N ARG A 42 -4.46 1.29 3.53
CA ARG A 42 -4.21 1.95 4.80
C ARG A 42 -3.08 1.23 5.51
N VAL A 43 -2.02 1.95 5.83
CA VAL A 43 -0.85 1.35 6.49
C VAL A 43 -0.65 1.95 7.88
N LYS A 44 -0.32 1.10 8.85
CA LYS A 44 0.09 1.51 10.18
C LYS A 44 1.60 1.34 10.28
N LEU A 45 2.26 2.35 10.83
CA LEU A 45 3.71 2.40 10.87
C LEU A 45 4.24 2.46 12.29
N ASP A 46 5.41 1.86 12.52
CA ASP A 46 6.17 1.98 13.77
C ASP A 46 6.91 3.31 13.83
N HIS A 47 7.39 3.73 12.67
CA HIS A 47 8.12 4.98 12.52
C HIS A 47 7.82 5.52 11.14
N ASP A 48 8.23 6.76 10.88
CA ASP A 48 7.96 7.39 9.60
C ASP A 48 8.69 6.66 8.48
N VAL A 49 7.97 6.39 7.39
CA VAL A 49 8.50 5.71 6.20
C VAL A 49 8.28 6.63 5.00
N GLU A 50 9.32 6.78 4.18
CA GLU A 50 9.26 7.64 3.01
C GLU A 50 8.23 7.17 2.00
N GLU A 51 7.54 8.12 1.38
CA GLU A 51 6.52 7.84 0.37
C GLU A 51 7.06 7.00 -0.79
N ILE A 52 8.31 7.23 -1.17
CA ILE A 52 8.92 6.48 -2.27
C ILE A 52 8.97 4.97 -2.00
N LYS A 53 9.08 4.58 -0.74
CA LYS A 53 9.09 3.16 -0.37
C LYS A 53 7.76 2.51 -0.69
N PHE A 54 6.65 3.19 -0.44
CA PHE A 54 5.32 2.71 -0.78
C PHE A 54 5.14 2.64 -2.29
N LYS A 55 5.58 3.67 -2.98
CA LYS A 55 5.50 3.72 -4.45
C LYS A 55 6.23 2.53 -5.08
N GLU A 56 7.45 2.29 -4.66
CA GLU A 56 8.24 1.18 -5.17
C GLU A 56 7.57 -0.16 -4.91
N ALA A 57 7.04 -0.37 -3.71
CA ALA A 57 6.38 -1.61 -3.35
C ALA A 57 5.12 -1.85 -4.20
N ILE A 58 4.34 -0.81 -4.44
CA ILE A 58 3.12 -0.88 -5.24
C ILE A 58 3.45 -1.18 -6.71
N GLU A 59 4.43 -0.47 -7.27
CA GLU A 59 4.83 -0.65 -8.67
C GLU A 59 5.48 -2.01 -8.91
N LYS A 60 6.17 -2.53 -7.93
CA LYS A 60 6.80 -3.85 -8.01
C LYS A 60 5.80 -4.97 -8.28
N VAL A 61 4.60 -4.85 -7.74
CA VAL A 61 3.54 -5.85 -7.95
C VAL A 61 2.62 -5.51 -9.12
N GLY A 62 2.95 -4.48 -9.90
CA GLY A 62 2.25 -4.16 -11.14
C GLY A 62 1.07 -3.22 -11.00
N TYR A 63 0.94 -2.51 -9.89
CA TYR A 63 -0.14 -1.54 -9.67
C TYR A 63 0.41 -0.13 -9.70
N GLU A 64 -0.48 0.85 -9.74
CA GLU A 64 -0.09 2.24 -9.79
C GLU A 64 -0.33 2.93 -8.45
N PHE A 65 0.70 3.60 -7.96
CA PHE A 65 0.60 4.45 -6.78
C PHE A 65 0.33 5.88 -7.23
N LEU A 66 -0.72 6.49 -6.70
CA LEU A 66 -1.10 7.85 -7.07
C LEU A 66 -0.59 8.89 -6.08
N TYR A 67 -1.02 8.79 -4.83
CA TYR A 67 -0.62 9.76 -3.80
C TYR A 67 -0.96 9.24 -2.41
N VAL A 68 -0.47 9.95 -1.39
CA VAL A 68 -0.79 9.66 0.01
C VAL A 68 -1.85 10.66 0.48
N ILE A 69 -2.88 10.16 1.12
CA ILE A 69 -3.94 10.99 1.68
C ILE A 69 -3.56 11.45 3.09
#